data_aee6899c803d81d29bdd26813f9fa57c
#
_entry.id   aee6899c803d81d29bdd26813f9fa57c
#
_cell.length_a   1.000
_cell.length_b   1.000
_cell.length_c   1.000
_cell.angle_alpha   90.00
_cell.angle_beta   90.00
_cell.angle_gamma   90.00
#
_symmetry.space_group_name_H-M   'P 1'
#
loop_
_entity.id
_entity.type
_entity.pdbx_description
1 polymer ?
#
loop_
_entity_poly.entity_id
_entity_poly.type
_entity_poly.pdbx_seq_one_letter_code
_entity_poly.pdbx_strand_id
1 'polypeptide(L)'
;MQHFDKIYARASKRKGGDQALEALPGPMRQTTDLTTLNDAEVLAEMTACIFRAGFVWRVITAKWPGFEKAFHDFDVTRCAMLSDEEIEELTRNTDIVRHGTKIASVRANALYILDIRAEHGSFGRFMADWPDSDFVGLWMHLKKNGTRLGGQTGRYCLRFLGYDSPILSQDVVAALIAAGVVDKDPSSQKDLLATQEAFNVWRDQSGRSAREISRLLALSTG
;
A
#
# COMPACT_ATOMS: atom_id res chain seq x y z
N MET A 1 11.72 13.46 -19.23
CA MET A 1 11.99 12.50 -18.12
C MET A 1 13.47 12.09 -18.11
N GLN A 2 14.12 12.04 -16.95
CA GLN A 2 15.52 11.60 -16.82
C GLN A 2 15.64 10.07 -16.99
N HIS A 3 16.80 9.61 -17.56
CA HIS A 3 17.17 8.19 -17.58
C HIS A 3 17.48 7.69 -16.16
N PHE A 4 17.21 6.42 -15.87
CA PHE A 4 17.36 5.84 -14.54
C PHE A 4 18.80 5.95 -13.99
N ASP A 5 19.82 5.80 -14.84
CA ASP A 5 21.22 5.91 -14.43
C ASP A 5 21.55 7.24 -13.74
N LYS A 6 20.92 8.34 -14.17
CA LYS A 6 21.12 9.66 -13.54
C LYS A 6 20.52 9.71 -12.14
N ILE A 7 19.38 9.03 -11.93
CA ILE A 7 18.74 8.89 -10.62
C ILE A 7 19.63 8.04 -9.72
N TYR A 8 20.08 6.89 -10.22
CA TYR A 8 20.97 5.98 -9.50
C TYR A 8 22.28 6.66 -9.10
N ALA A 9 22.97 7.30 -10.06
CA ALA A 9 24.23 8.01 -9.79
C ALA A 9 24.08 9.11 -8.72
N ARG A 10 22.93 9.81 -8.72
CA ARG A 10 22.63 10.82 -7.69
C ARG A 10 22.43 10.18 -6.33
N ALA A 11 21.67 9.07 -6.24
CA ALA A 11 21.49 8.33 -5.00
C ALA A 11 22.82 7.75 -4.49
N SER A 12 23.63 7.15 -5.36
CA SER A 12 24.95 6.60 -5.07
C SER A 12 25.88 7.66 -4.50
N LYS A 13 26.03 8.80 -5.19
CA LYS A 13 26.86 9.93 -4.70
C LYS A 13 26.44 10.38 -3.30
N ARG A 14 25.13 10.45 -3.02
CA ARG A 14 24.60 10.88 -1.71
C ARG A 14 24.85 9.87 -0.59
N LYS A 15 24.92 8.59 -0.93
CA LYS A 15 25.06 7.50 0.07
C LYS A 15 26.49 6.98 0.20
N GLY A 16 27.47 7.64 -0.44
CA GLY A 16 28.89 7.30 -0.31
C GLY A 16 29.41 6.28 -1.32
N GLY A 17 28.72 6.14 -2.45
CA GLY A 17 29.08 5.26 -3.56
C GLY A 17 28.14 4.08 -3.73
N ASP A 18 28.31 3.34 -4.83
CA ASP A 18 27.42 2.24 -5.22
C ASP A 18 27.38 1.13 -4.17
N GLN A 19 28.54 0.76 -3.63
CA GLN A 19 28.63 -0.29 -2.60
C GLN A 19 27.85 0.10 -1.33
N ALA A 20 27.99 1.35 -0.89
CA ALA A 20 27.27 1.86 0.28
C ALA A 20 25.77 1.95 0.03
N LEU A 21 25.35 2.35 -1.17
CA LEU A 21 23.95 2.41 -1.56
C LEU A 21 23.29 1.01 -1.58
N GLU A 22 23.95 0.04 -2.19
CA GLU A 22 23.42 -1.34 -2.30
C GLU A 22 23.44 -2.10 -0.95
N ALA A 23 24.36 -1.73 -0.04
CA ALA A 23 24.41 -2.27 1.32
C ALA A 23 23.28 -1.78 2.23
N LEU A 24 22.57 -0.71 1.85
CA LEU A 24 21.42 -0.25 2.64
C LEU A 24 20.31 -1.31 2.67
N PRO A 25 19.63 -1.50 3.82
CA PRO A 25 18.53 -2.46 3.92
C PRO A 25 17.52 -2.29 2.78
N GLY A 26 17.12 -3.38 2.15
CA GLY A 26 16.12 -3.41 1.07
C GLY A 26 14.75 -2.89 1.52
N PRO A 27 13.78 -2.76 0.62
CA PRO A 27 12.42 -2.37 0.97
C PRO A 27 11.83 -3.36 1.98
N MET A 28 11.05 -2.84 2.94
CA MET A 28 10.61 -3.48 4.21
C MET A 28 9.89 -4.83 4.11
N ARG A 29 9.56 -5.34 2.95
CA ARG A 29 9.05 -6.69 2.75
C ARG A 29 9.51 -7.17 1.37
N GLN A 30 10.05 -8.37 1.30
CA GLN A 30 10.32 -9.02 0.01
C GLN A 30 8.98 -9.34 -0.66
N THR A 31 8.97 -9.40 -1.98
CA THR A 31 7.80 -9.84 -2.74
C THR A 31 7.41 -11.24 -2.25
N THR A 32 6.30 -11.32 -1.58
CA THR A 32 5.71 -12.60 -1.14
C THR A 32 4.93 -13.14 -2.35
N ASP A 33 4.84 -14.45 -2.49
CA ASP A 33 3.89 -15.04 -3.41
C ASP A 33 2.47 -14.62 -2.97
N LEU A 34 1.89 -13.67 -3.70
CA LEU A 34 0.59 -13.09 -3.37
C LEU A 34 -0.52 -14.13 -3.37
N THR A 35 -0.36 -15.22 -4.13
CA THR A 35 -1.36 -16.29 -4.20
C THR A 35 -1.50 -17.07 -2.90
N THR A 36 -0.49 -16.99 -2.02
CA THR A 36 -0.50 -17.64 -0.70
C THR A 36 -1.16 -16.81 0.40
N LEU A 37 -1.46 -15.53 0.14
CA LEU A 37 -2.17 -14.68 1.10
C LEU A 37 -3.60 -15.15 1.29
N ASN A 38 -3.99 -15.35 2.55
CA ASN A 38 -5.39 -15.58 2.86
C ASN A 38 -6.15 -14.26 3.02
N ASP A 39 -7.45 -14.30 2.81
CA ASP A 39 -8.29 -13.09 2.84
C ASP A 39 -8.38 -12.45 4.23
N ALA A 40 -8.18 -13.21 5.32
CA ALA A 40 -8.13 -12.68 6.69
C ALA A 40 -6.86 -11.80 6.89
N GLU A 41 -5.70 -12.24 6.37
CA GLU A 41 -4.48 -11.42 6.38
C GLU A 41 -4.66 -10.13 5.59
N VAL A 42 -5.36 -10.20 4.44
CA VAL A 42 -5.67 -9.02 3.64
C VAL A 42 -6.56 -8.05 4.41
N LEU A 43 -7.64 -8.53 5.03
CA LEU A 43 -8.54 -7.68 5.82
C LEU A 43 -7.83 -7.07 7.04
N ALA A 44 -6.99 -7.86 7.71
CA ALA A 44 -6.15 -7.38 8.81
C ALA A 44 -5.23 -6.24 8.39
N GLU A 45 -4.51 -6.40 7.26
CA GLU A 45 -3.60 -5.34 6.78
C GLU A 45 -4.35 -4.10 6.28
N MET A 46 -5.50 -4.27 5.58
CA MET A 46 -6.39 -3.14 5.24
C MET A 46 -6.79 -2.37 6.50
N THR A 47 -7.23 -3.07 7.53
CA THR A 47 -7.62 -2.49 8.82
C THR A 47 -6.45 -1.77 9.48
N ALA A 48 -5.27 -2.41 9.53
CA ALA A 48 -4.07 -1.81 10.11
C ALA A 48 -3.69 -0.51 9.41
N CYS A 49 -3.67 -0.49 8.07
CA CYS A 49 -3.36 0.71 7.29
C CYS A 49 -4.39 1.82 7.49
N ILE A 50 -5.67 1.47 7.53
CA ILE A 50 -6.75 2.44 7.77
C ILE A 50 -6.61 3.06 9.18
N PHE A 51 -6.32 2.25 10.20
CA PHE A 51 -6.17 2.77 11.56
C PHE A 51 -4.87 3.52 11.77
N ARG A 52 -3.77 3.15 11.11
CA ARG A 52 -2.48 3.88 11.13
C ARG A 52 -2.60 5.27 10.47
N ALA A 53 -3.49 5.45 9.52
CA ALA A 53 -3.71 6.74 8.88
C ALA A 53 -4.26 7.77 9.88
N GLY A 54 -3.44 8.78 10.23
CA GLY A 54 -3.79 9.84 11.19
C GLY A 54 -3.67 9.46 12.67
N PHE A 55 -3.07 8.30 12.99
CA PHE A 55 -2.76 7.90 14.36
C PHE A 55 -1.27 7.55 14.51
N VAL A 56 -0.79 7.57 15.75
CA VAL A 56 0.56 7.09 16.07
C VAL A 56 0.60 5.57 15.92
N TRP A 57 1.41 5.08 15.01
CA TRP A 57 1.49 3.65 14.65
C TRP A 57 1.74 2.73 15.85
N ARG A 58 2.58 3.18 16.81
CA ARG A 58 2.85 2.43 18.04
C ARG A 58 1.59 2.15 18.86
N VAL A 59 0.62 3.06 18.86
CA VAL A 59 -0.66 2.88 19.55
C VAL A 59 -1.47 1.77 18.88
N ILE A 60 -1.51 1.74 17.54
CA ILE A 60 -2.22 0.70 16.80
C ILE A 60 -1.56 -0.66 17.06
N THR A 61 -0.23 -0.73 16.98
CA THR A 61 0.52 -1.97 17.24
C THR A 61 0.28 -2.50 18.66
N ALA A 62 0.29 -1.62 19.67
CA ALA A 62 0.06 -2.02 21.06
C ALA A 62 -1.37 -2.55 21.30
N LYS A 63 -2.36 -2.06 20.55
CA LYS A 63 -3.76 -2.49 20.64
C LYS A 63 -4.13 -3.63 19.68
N TRP A 64 -3.17 -4.11 18.89
CA TRP A 64 -3.47 -5.08 17.83
C TRP A 64 -4.13 -6.37 18.33
N PRO A 65 -3.73 -6.98 19.48
CA PRO A 65 -4.45 -8.14 20.02
C PRO A 65 -5.92 -7.86 20.34
N GLY A 66 -6.24 -6.62 20.72
CA GLY A 66 -7.63 -6.18 20.91
C GLY A 66 -8.41 -6.12 19.58
N PHE A 67 -7.76 -5.70 18.50
CA PHE A 67 -8.37 -5.73 17.16
C PHE A 67 -8.62 -7.16 16.68
N GLU A 68 -7.65 -8.07 16.82
CA GLU A 68 -7.81 -9.49 16.46
C GLU A 68 -9.03 -10.09 17.16
N LYS A 69 -9.13 -9.92 18.49
CA LYS A 69 -10.28 -10.37 19.27
C LYS A 69 -11.59 -9.72 18.84
N ALA A 70 -11.60 -8.39 18.62
CA ALA A 70 -12.79 -7.60 18.29
C ALA A 70 -13.35 -7.94 16.91
N PHE A 71 -12.50 -8.35 15.97
CA PHE A 71 -12.85 -8.68 14.59
C PHE A 71 -12.67 -10.16 14.27
N HIS A 72 -12.72 -11.04 15.28
CA HIS A 72 -12.72 -12.51 15.12
C HIS A 72 -11.54 -13.01 14.26
N ASP A 73 -10.32 -12.57 14.59
CA ASP A 73 -9.09 -12.85 13.82
C ASP A 73 -9.22 -12.47 12.35
N PHE A 74 -10.02 -11.45 12.07
CA PHE A 74 -10.34 -10.94 10.74
C PHE A 74 -10.96 -11.97 9.80
N ASP A 75 -11.68 -12.97 10.35
CA ASP A 75 -12.50 -13.86 9.53
C ASP A 75 -13.45 -13.02 8.67
N VAL A 76 -13.22 -13.08 7.36
CA VAL A 76 -13.87 -12.17 6.40
C VAL A 76 -15.38 -12.36 6.41
N THR A 77 -15.86 -13.62 6.53
CA THR A 77 -17.30 -13.92 6.55
C THR A 77 -17.95 -13.36 7.81
N ARG A 78 -17.32 -13.55 8.97
CA ARG A 78 -17.83 -13.01 10.23
C ARG A 78 -17.80 -11.50 10.26
N CYS A 79 -16.72 -10.90 9.79
CA CYS A 79 -16.60 -9.44 9.70
C CYS A 79 -17.63 -8.82 8.75
N ALA A 80 -17.95 -9.49 7.64
CA ALA A 80 -18.97 -9.04 6.70
C ALA A 80 -20.38 -9.08 7.28
N MET A 81 -20.62 -9.98 8.25
CA MET A 81 -21.92 -10.18 8.91
C MET A 81 -22.11 -9.35 10.18
N LEU A 82 -21.14 -8.53 10.58
CA LEU A 82 -21.29 -7.66 11.75
C LEU A 82 -22.55 -6.79 11.62
N SER A 83 -23.40 -6.81 12.63
CA SER A 83 -24.60 -5.97 12.69
C SER A 83 -24.28 -4.50 13.03
N ASP A 84 -25.23 -3.62 12.86
CA ASP A 84 -25.03 -2.21 13.24
C ASP A 84 -24.88 -2.06 14.76
N GLU A 85 -25.55 -2.89 15.54
CA GLU A 85 -25.46 -2.93 17.00
C GLU A 85 -24.05 -3.38 17.44
N GLU A 86 -23.49 -4.43 16.83
CA GLU A 86 -22.13 -4.90 17.12
C GLU A 86 -21.10 -3.82 16.75
N ILE A 87 -21.27 -3.14 15.61
CA ILE A 87 -20.42 -2.01 15.23
C ILE A 87 -20.51 -0.89 16.26
N GLU A 88 -21.71 -0.56 16.77
CA GLU A 88 -21.90 0.45 17.82
C GLU A 88 -21.19 0.02 19.11
N GLU A 89 -21.32 -1.24 19.54
CA GLU A 89 -20.62 -1.78 20.71
C GLU A 89 -19.09 -1.66 20.55
N LEU A 90 -18.55 -1.95 19.38
CA LEU A 90 -17.13 -1.81 19.09
C LEU A 90 -16.65 -0.35 19.23
N THR A 91 -17.51 0.65 19.04
CA THR A 91 -17.13 2.06 19.28
C THR A 91 -16.93 2.38 20.76
N ARG A 92 -17.43 1.53 21.66
CA ARG A 92 -17.25 1.63 23.12
C ARG A 92 -16.11 0.76 23.64
N ASN A 93 -15.60 -0.17 22.81
CA ASN A 93 -14.53 -1.09 23.18
C ASN A 93 -13.19 -0.35 23.37
N THR A 94 -12.66 -0.36 24.61
CA THR A 94 -11.41 0.31 24.97
C THR A 94 -10.16 -0.45 24.52
N ASP A 95 -10.27 -1.72 24.14
CA ASP A 95 -9.14 -2.53 23.70
C ASP A 95 -8.69 -2.17 22.29
N ILE A 96 -9.55 -1.48 21.51
CA ILE A 96 -9.25 -0.97 20.18
C ILE A 96 -9.26 0.58 20.15
N VAL A 97 -8.90 1.17 19.02
CA VAL A 97 -9.07 2.61 18.79
C VAL A 97 -10.52 2.89 18.42
N ARG A 98 -11.21 3.65 19.26
CA ARG A 98 -12.64 3.99 19.15
C ARG A 98 -12.88 5.05 18.08
N HIS A 99 -12.96 4.64 16.82
CA HIS A 99 -13.22 5.53 15.69
C HIS A 99 -14.31 4.92 14.79
N GLY A 100 -15.56 5.28 14.98
CA GLY A 100 -16.72 4.63 14.38
C GLY A 100 -16.63 4.40 12.87
N THR A 101 -16.23 5.41 12.08
CA THR A 101 -16.13 5.24 10.61
C THR A 101 -15.00 4.31 10.18
N LYS A 102 -13.93 4.16 10.98
CA LYS A 102 -12.87 3.17 10.72
C LYS A 102 -13.31 1.78 11.14
N ILE A 103 -14.04 1.65 12.25
CA ILE A 103 -14.64 0.39 12.70
C ILE A 103 -15.62 -0.13 11.64
N ALA A 104 -16.55 0.71 11.18
CA ALA A 104 -17.51 0.34 10.14
C ALA A 104 -16.84 -0.03 8.80
N SER A 105 -15.65 0.53 8.50
CA SER A 105 -14.92 0.19 7.28
C SER A 105 -14.42 -1.25 7.26
N VAL A 106 -14.28 -1.93 8.40
CA VAL A 106 -13.87 -3.35 8.47
C VAL A 106 -14.94 -4.22 7.81
N ARG A 107 -16.23 -4.05 8.19
CA ARG A 107 -17.35 -4.74 7.55
C ARG A 107 -17.42 -4.48 6.05
N ALA A 108 -17.29 -3.21 5.66
CA ALA A 108 -17.37 -2.83 4.24
C ALA A 108 -16.23 -3.44 3.41
N ASN A 109 -15.01 -3.48 3.96
CA ASN A 109 -13.88 -4.10 3.28
C ASN A 109 -13.95 -5.64 3.30
N ALA A 110 -14.57 -6.24 4.31
CA ALA A 110 -14.85 -7.67 4.33
C ALA A 110 -15.82 -8.06 3.19
N LEU A 111 -16.89 -7.28 2.99
CA LEU A 111 -17.81 -7.46 1.85
C LEU A 111 -17.08 -7.32 0.51
N TYR A 112 -16.25 -6.28 0.37
CA TYR A 112 -15.43 -6.08 -0.83
C TYR A 112 -14.49 -7.27 -1.11
N ILE A 113 -13.86 -7.85 -0.07
CA ILE A 113 -13.03 -9.05 -0.23
C ILE A 113 -13.88 -10.26 -0.65
N LEU A 114 -15.09 -10.41 -0.12
CA LEU A 114 -16.00 -11.49 -0.55
C LEU A 114 -16.40 -11.39 -2.02
N ASP A 115 -16.66 -10.17 -2.51
CA ASP A 115 -16.95 -9.92 -3.93
C ASP A 115 -15.77 -10.32 -4.81
N ILE A 116 -14.55 -9.87 -4.46
CA ILE A 116 -13.32 -10.26 -5.17
C ILE A 116 -13.08 -11.77 -5.12
N ARG A 117 -13.32 -12.40 -3.97
CA ARG A 117 -13.16 -13.85 -3.81
C ARG A 117 -14.14 -14.64 -4.70
N ALA A 118 -15.36 -14.16 -4.87
CA ALA A 118 -16.34 -14.79 -5.74
C ALA A 118 -15.91 -14.79 -7.22
N GLU A 119 -15.21 -13.75 -7.68
CA GLU A 119 -14.78 -13.59 -9.07
C GLU A 119 -13.38 -14.20 -9.33
N HIS A 120 -12.44 -14.08 -8.37
CA HIS A 120 -11.03 -14.39 -8.55
C HIS A 120 -10.51 -15.54 -7.67
N GLY A 121 -11.34 -16.09 -6.78
CA GLY A 121 -10.97 -17.14 -5.84
C GLY A 121 -10.36 -16.65 -4.54
N SER A 122 -9.53 -15.60 -4.55
CA SER A 122 -9.01 -14.91 -3.36
C SER A 122 -8.56 -13.49 -3.72
N PHE A 123 -8.44 -12.61 -2.72
CA PHE A 123 -7.89 -11.28 -2.93
C PHE A 123 -6.40 -11.32 -3.30
N GLY A 124 -5.66 -12.27 -2.74
CA GLY A 124 -4.26 -12.50 -3.08
C GLY A 124 -4.08 -12.86 -4.56
N ARG A 125 -4.92 -13.75 -5.07
CA ARG A 125 -4.94 -14.13 -6.49
C ARG A 125 -5.32 -12.97 -7.39
N PHE A 126 -6.35 -12.21 -7.04
CA PHE A 126 -6.73 -10.99 -7.74
C PHE A 126 -5.55 -10.02 -7.89
N MET A 127 -4.78 -9.80 -6.81
CA MET A 127 -3.58 -8.95 -6.88
C MET A 127 -2.47 -9.59 -7.73
N ALA A 128 -2.28 -10.91 -7.65
CA ALA A 128 -1.25 -11.62 -8.41
C ALA A 128 -1.52 -11.59 -9.93
N ASP A 129 -2.79 -11.66 -10.31
CA ASP A 129 -3.22 -11.64 -11.71
C ASP A 129 -3.30 -10.20 -12.29
N TRP A 130 -3.16 -9.16 -11.44
CA TRP A 130 -3.17 -7.77 -11.91
C TRP A 130 -1.89 -7.44 -12.69
N PRO A 131 -1.98 -6.76 -13.86
CA PRO A 131 -0.80 -6.46 -14.65
C PRO A 131 0.23 -5.63 -13.87
N ASP A 132 1.47 -6.11 -13.79
CA ASP A 132 2.58 -5.44 -13.09
C ASP A 132 2.84 -4.01 -13.59
N SER A 133 2.52 -3.74 -14.86
CA SER A 133 2.66 -2.42 -15.47
C SER A 133 1.57 -1.44 -15.09
N ASP A 134 0.48 -1.89 -14.44
CA ASP A 134 -0.71 -1.09 -14.14
C ASP A 134 -1.01 -0.96 -12.63
N PHE A 135 -0.02 -0.59 -11.84
CA PHE A 135 -0.22 -0.37 -10.40
C PHE A 135 -1.17 0.82 -10.10
N VAL A 136 -1.28 1.81 -11.01
CA VAL A 136 -2.23 2.92 -10.85
C VAL A 136 -3.66 2.46 -11.02
N GLY A 137 -3.94 1.56 -11.96
CA GLY A 137 -5.24 0.93 -12.10
C GLY A 137 -5.67 0.22 -10.82
N LEU A 138 -4.76 -0.54 -10.19
CA LEU A 138 -5.04 -1.20 -8.90
C LEU A 138 -5.28 -0.18 -7.77
N TRP A 139 -4.54 0.93 -7.71
CA TRP A 139 -4.81 2.01 -6.73
C TRP A 139 -6.19 2.62 -6.92
N MET A 140 -6.60 2.83 -8.18
CA MET A 140 -7.93 3.37 -8.51
C MET A 140 -9.03 2.36 -8.18
N HIS A 141 -8.78 1.07 -8.42
CA HIS A 141 -9.70 0.00 -8.06
C HIS A 141 -9.93 -0.05 -6.54
N LEU A 142 -8.86 -0.04 -5.73
CA LEU A 142 -8.95 0.04 -4.27
C LEU A 142 -9.67 1.31 -3.78
N LYS A 143 -9.40 2.45 -4.40
CA LYS A 143 -10.06 3.72 -4.05
C LYS A 143 -11.56 3.70 -4.34
N LYS A 144 -11.97 3.04 -5.43
CA LYS A 144 -13.36 2.98 -5.89
C LYS A 144 -14.19 1.97 -5.10
N ASN A 145 -13.64 0.78 -4.86
CA ASN A 145 -14.38 -0.37 -4.34
C ASN A 145 -14.12 -0.61 -2.84
N GLY A 146 -12.92 -0.28 -2.36
CA GLY A 146 -12.57 -0.38 -0.95
C GLY A 146 -12.93 0.87 -0.16
N THR A 147 -13.33 0.66 1.08
CA THR A 147 -13.68 1.76 2.00
C THR A 147 -12.43 2.27 2.69
N ARG A 148 -12.11 3.57 2.54
CA ARG A 148 -10.94 4.26 3.12
C ARG A 148 -9.58 3.73 2.61
N LEU A 149 -9.54 3.09 1.45
CA LEU A 149 -8.34 2.58 0.80
C LEU A 149 -7.81 3.48 -0.32
N GLY A 150 -8.26 4.72 -0.40
CA GLY A 150 -7.73 5.70 -1.35
C GLY A 150 -6.40 6.32 -0.93
N GLY A 151 -5.68 6.91 -1.90
CA GLY A 151 -4.44 7.65 -1.68
C GLY A 151 -3.34 6.81 -1.04
N GLN A 152 -2.62 7.38 -0.07
CA GLN A 152 -1.49 6.70 0.57
C GLN A 152 -1.91 5.44 1.35
N THR A 153 -3.11 5.39 1.93
CA THR A 153 -3.57 4.23 2.71
C THR A 153 -3.58 2.96 1.86
N GLY A 154 -4.17 3.00 0.66
CA GLY A 154 -4.17 1.85 -0.25
C GLY A 154 -2.78 1.49 -0.77
N ARG A 155 -1.94 2.48 -1.08
CA ARG A 155 -0.55 2.25 -1.53
C ARG A 155 0.28 1.54 -0.46
N TYR A 156 0.18 1.98 0.80
CA TYR A 156 0.85 1.31 1.92
C TYR A 156 0.28 -0.10 2.16
N CYS A 157 -1.04 -0.27 2.06
CA CYS A 157 -1.68 -1.57 2.19
C CYS A 157 -1.11 -2.57 1.16
N LEU A 158 -1.09 -2.22 -0.12
CA LEU A 158 -0.50 -3.05 -1.17
C LEU A 158 0.98 -3.37 -0.87
N ARG A 159 1.76 -2.36 -0.44
CA ARG A 159 3.17 -2.53 -0.07
C ARG A 159 3.33 -3.53 1.06
N PHE A 160 2.52 -3.46 2.10
CA PHE A 160 2.61 -4.36 3.26
C PHE A 160 2.09 -5.77 2.94
N LEU A 161 1.14 -5.90 2.02
CA LEU A 161 0.71 -7.20 1.48
C LEU A 161 1.74 -7.84 0.55
N GLY A 162 2.77 -7.11 0.12
CA GLY A 162 3.86 -7.64 -0.73
C GLY A 162 3.73 -7.31 -2.21
N TYR A 163 2.67 -6.62 -2.64
CA TYR A 163 2.51 -6.19 -4.04
C TYR A 163 3.61 -5.19 -4.45
N ASP A 164 4.20 -5.36 -5.64
CA ASP A 164 5.25 -4.48 -6.16
C ASP A 164 4.69 -3.14 -6.63
N SER A 165 4.55 -2.21 -5.70
CA SER A 165 3.99 -0.89 -5.95
C SER A 165 4.86 0.21 -5.31
N PRO A 166 5.04 1.36 -5.96
CA PRO A 166 5.77 2.47 -5.38
C PRO A 166 4.97 3.13 -4.26
N ILE A 167 5.70 3.77 -3.33
CA ILE A 167 5.12 4.73 -2.37
C ILE A 167 5.52 6.13 -2.84
N LEU A 168 4.54 6.99 -3.04
CA LEU A 168 4.78 8.40 -3.39
C LEU A 168 4.94 9.21 -2.10
N SER A 169 6.08 9.00 -1.40
CA SER A 169 6.48 9.85 -0.28
C SER A 169 6.87 11.25 -0.79
N GLN A 170 7.02 12.21 0.12
CA GLN A 170 7.48 13.56 -0.25
C GLN A 170 8.80 13.53 -1.03
N ASP A 171 9.75 12.69 -0.61
CA ASP A 171 11.04 12.54 -1.30
C ASP A 171 10.87 11.93 -2.70
N VAL A 172 10.02 10.91 -2.85
CA VAL A 172 9.72 10.33 -4.17
C VAL A 172 9.06 11.34 -5.08
N VAL A 173 8.11 12.12 -4.58
CA VAL A 173 7.46 13.20 -5.35
C VAL A 173 8.48 14.25 -5.77
N ALA A 174 9.36 14.69 -4.86
CA ALA A 174 10.43 15.62 -5.19
C ALA A 174 11.37 15.06 -6.28
N ALA A 175 11.68 13.75 -6.23
CA ALA A 175 12.48 13.09 -7.26
C ALA A 175 11.78 13.02 -8.61
N LEU A 176 10.45 12.74 -8.62
CA LEU A 176 9.63 12.72 -9.84
C LEU A 176 9.60 14.11 -10.51
N ILE A 177 9.46 15.18 -9.73
CA ILE A 177 9.52 16.56 -10.22
C ILE A 177 10.91 16.84 -10.79
N ALA A 178 11.97 16.54 -10.06
CA ALA A 178 13.34 16.75 -10.51
C ALA A 178 13.71 15.91 -11.76
N ALA A 179 13.06 14.77 -11.96
CA ALA A 179 13.21 13.92 -13.14
C ALA A 179 12.38 14.40 -14.34
N GLY A 180 11.54 15.43 -14.19
CA GLY A 180 10.66 15.94 -15.26
C GLY A 180 9.53 14.99 -15.62
N VAL A 181 8.97 14.27 -14.65
CA VAL A 181 7.83 13.37 -14.80
C VAL A 181 6.52 14.12 -14.54
N VAL A 182 6.50 14.89 -13.47
CA VAL A 182 5.36 15.72 -13.04
C VAL A 182 5.87 17.08 -12.57
N ASP A 183 4.99 18.08 -12.54
CA ASP A 183 5.34 19.44 -12.09
C ASP A 183 4.99 19.68 -10.61
N LYS A 184 4.19 18.80 -10.02
CA LYS A 184 3.70 18.87 -8.62
C LYS A 184 3.37 17.48 -8.09
N ASP A 185 2.90 17.40 -6.84
CA ASP A 185 2.40 16.14 -6.26
C ASP A 185 1.31 15.51 -7.17
N PRO A 186 1.53 14.27 -7.66
CA PRO A 186 0.61 13.61 -8.58
C PRO A 186 -0.67 13.17 -7.86
N SER A 187 -1.72 13.97 -8.02
CA SER A 187 -3.05 13.73 -7.47
C SER A 187 -4.11 13.49 -8.55
N SER A 188 -3.91 14.04 -9.75
CA SER A 188 -4.79 13.81 -10.89
C SER A 188 -4.52 12.44 -11.54
N GLN A 189 -5.52 11.87 -12.19
CA GLN A 189 -5.34 10.62 -12.97
C GLN A 189 -4.23 10.75 -14.01
N LYS A 190 -4.17 11.89 -14.70
CA LYS A 190 -3.12 12.19 -15.69
C LYS A 190 -1.72 12.11 -15.08
N ASP A 191 -1.51 12.75 -13.92
CA ASP A 191 -0.20 12.77 -13.27
C ASP A 191 0.17 11.39 -12.71
N LEU A 192 -0.81 10.63 -12.21
CA LEU A 192 -0.60 9.26 -11.75
C LEU A 192 -0.20 8.34 -12.92
N LEU A 193 -0.86 8.44 -14.06
CA LEU A 193 -0.50 7.66 -15.25
C LEU A 193 0.88 8.06 -15.79
N ALA A 194 1.23 9.35 -15.78
CA ALA A 194 2.59 9.79 -16.12
C ALA A 194 3.64 9.22 -15.16
N THR A 195 3.29 9.13 -13.87
CA THR A 195 4.15 8.48 -12.87
C THR A 195 4.31 6.98 -13.16
N GLN A 196 3.23 6.27 -13.47
CA GLN A 196 3.26 4.85 -13.84
C GLN A 196 4.15 4.59 -15.05
N GLU A 197 3.97 5.37 -16.10
CA GLU A 197 4.79 5.28 -17.31
C GLU A 197 6.28 5.47 -16.99
N ALA A 198 6.62 6.46 -16.18
CA ALA A 198 8.00 6.68 -15.74
C ALA A 198 8.58 5.47 -15.00
N PHE A 199 7.81 4.88 -14.07
CA PHE A 199 8.24 3.68 -13.37
C PHE A 199 8.41 2.49 -14.30
N ASN A 200 7.52 2.28 -15.27
CA ASN A 200 7.63 1.20 -16.26
C ASN A 200 8.91 1.35 -17.09
N VAL A 201 9.17 2.55 -17.62
CA VAL A 201 10.41 2.84 -18.35
C VAL A 201 11.64 2.61 -17.48
N TRP A 202 11.64 3.02 -16.22
CA TRP A 202 12.77 2.80 -15.31
C TRP A 202 12.95 1.32 -14.92
N ARG A 203 11.87 0.54 -14.84
CA ARG A 203 11.94 -0.93 -14.69
C ARG A 203 12.64 -1.55 -15.88
N ASP A 204 12.28 -1.19 -17.11
CA ASP A 204 12.90 -1.67 -18.35
C ASP A 204 14.40 -1.28 -18.43
N GLN A 205 14.74 -0.07 -18.00
CA GLN A 205 16.12 0.44 -18.00
C GLN A 205 17.01 -0.23 -16.94
N SER A 206 16.47 -0.68 -15.83
CA SER A 206 17.25 -1.09 -14.66
C SER A 206 17.07 -2.55 -14.25
N GLY A 207 16.02 -3.23 -14.70
CA GLY A 207 15.63 -4.56 -14.21
C GLY A 207 15.15 -4.58 -12.75
N ARG A 208 14.96 -3.40 -12.12
CA ARG A 208 14.56 -3.27 -10.71
C ARG A 208 13.05 -3.24 -10.56
N SER A 209 12.56 -3.71 -9.43
CA SER A 209 11.16 -3.61 -9.05
C SER A 209 10.72 -2.16 -8.82
N ALA A 210 9.40 -1.89 -8.92
CA ALA A 210 8.85 -0.55 -8.63
C ALA A 210 9.14 -0.11 -7.18
N ARG A 211 9.19 -1.06 -6.25
CA ARG A 211 9.53 -0.80 -4.84
C ARG A 211 10.99 -0.36 -4.67
N GLU A 212 11.93 -0.98 -5.37
CA GLU A 212 13.35 -0.61 -5.35
C GLU A 212 13.56 0.74 -6.01
N ILE A 213 12.93 0.99 -7.15
CA ILE A 213 12.97 2.29 -7.84
C ILE A 213 12.40 3.39 -6.94
N SER A 214 11.25 3.17 -6.30
CA SER A 214 10.66 4.11 -5.34
C SER A 214 11.62 4.46 -4.20
N ARG A 215 12.35 3.45 -3.69
CA ARG A 215 13.36 3.67 -2.66
C ARG A 215 14.56 4.47 -3.18
N LEU A 216 15.09 4.13 -4.36
CA LEU A 216 16.22 4.84 -4.97
C LEU A 216 15.87 6.29 -5.29
N LEU A 217 14.64 6.56 -5.74
CA LEU A 217 14.11 7.91 -5.91
C LEU A 217 14.17 8.68 -4.58
N ALA A 218 13.64 8.11 -3.50
CA ALA A 218 13.69 8.74 -2.18
C ALA A 218 15.13 9.00 -1.70
N LEU A 219 16.05 8.06 -1.94
CA LEU A 219 17.48 8.22 -1.58
C LEU A 219 18.22 9.22 -2.46
N SER A 220 17.70 9.56 -3.62
CA SER A 220 18.28 10.54 -4.55
C SER A 220 17.94 12.00 -4.21
N THR A 221 16.98 12.22 -3.31
CA THR A 221 16.52 13.52 -2.79
C THR A 221 16.78 13.61 -1.29
N GLY A 222 16.62 14.72 -0.65
CA GLY A 222 16.77 14.90 0.80
C GLY A 222 18.11 15.36 1.25
#